data_05da82927618ca5b5aace41b0a19ac16
#
_entry.id   05da82927618ca5b5aace41b0a19ac16
#
_cell.length_a   1.000
_cell.length_b   1.000
_cell.length_c   1.000
_cell.angle_alpha   90.00
_cell.angle_beta   90.00
_cell.angle_gamma   90.00
#
_symmetry.space_group_name_H-M   'P 1'
#
loop_
_entity.id
_entity.type
_entity.pdbx_description
1 polymer ?
#
loop_
_entity_poly.entity_id
_entity_poly.type
_entity_poly.pdbx_seq_one_letter_code
_entity_poly.pdbx_strand_id
1 'polypeptide(L)'
;MKRIMALLLSLVCLATTLSAQVQGTTDLSAQDLPTLERTFDTFSPDLQDTLGIIMSEPEDQAAFLEHVQKALQSEPNNGVAWAYVATIYRMQRKPEQALEAATKAITLLRAKPARRAMVYSLRSDIYTDLEDAVKALMDLHSAIKDAPDTPDLYLKRGNLYAAMEQYDLAEVDMRKIASLDPENPTGYIGLAVIAMLQERQEDAIQNLNEAIKVAPDEGFLYYLRANVYIKLEHYNEAMDDIIYTIANSLADEDTYSLLNVIASQAMPTLEVKLKAVESVSKTGEYLFLIGLAHQNIGDNKGALEYYQKVTERRELNDILASNIATAYQGIGDYSSALKYIDEAISLDPTDYSYIYAKAQMLTEDDNLRRALAESNKYVSLVPDDPDGYYQRAQIKSKHQDLQGAIDDYSKTIELNDTYLWAYIKRADCYTALGRKDAATADYRKVIEILQEHDATDITMAYAYQSLGEQEQALATIAKCIEEDPDSAELYYSISGVYGRMGKTEQALDNLRIAFEKGYNSFSFIEQDDDLAVLRDNPQYKALIQQYKEKIGYKMPQ
;
A
#
# COMPACT_ATOMS: atom_id res chain seq x y z
N MET A 1 9.96 -7.78 -1.45
CA MET A 1 9.66 -8.95 -2.29
C MET A 1 8.69 -9.94 -1.64
N LYS A 2 8.92 -10.53 -0.44
CA LYS A 2 7.98 -11.51 0.18
C LYS A 2 6.56 -10.94 0.41
N ARG A 3 6.41 -9.65 0.81
CA ARG A 3 5.10 -8.99 0.98
C ARG A 3 4.40 -8.72 -0.36
N ILE A 4 5.15 -8.38 -1.41
CA ILE A 4 4.62 -8.20 -2.77
C ILE A 4 4.19 -9.57 -3.34
N MET A 5 4.91 -10.64 -3.04
CA MET A 5 4.57 -12.01 -3.41
C MET A 5 3.26 -12.47 -2.76
N ALA A 6 3.06 -12.19 -1.47
CA ALA A 6 1.81 -12.49 -0.77
C ALA A 6 0.63 -11.66 -1.33
N LEU A 7 0.86 -10.39 -1.68
CA LEU A 7 -0.14 -9.53 -2.33
C LEU A 7 -0.48 -10.01 -3.75
N LEU A 8 0.52 -10.35 -4.57
CA LEU A 8 0.29 -10.85 -5.94
C LEU A 8 -0.41 -12.22 -5.93
N LEU A 9 -0.05 -13.11 -5.00
CA LEU A 9 -0.74 -14.39 -4.83
C LEU A 9 -2.16 -14.22 -4.29
N SER A 10 -2.41 -13.24 -3.40
CA SER A 10 -3.75 -12.92 -2.92
C SER A 10 -4.62 -12.24 -3.99
N LEU A 11 -4.02 -11.44 -4.88
CA LEU A 11 -4.71 -10.81 -6.01
C LEU A 11 -5.12 -11.83 -7.09
N VAL A 12 -4.31 -12.87 -7.33
CA VAL A 12 -4.72 -13.99 -8.19
C VAL A 12 -5.92 -14.74 -7.59
N CYS A 13 -6.01 -14.87 -6.27
CA CYS A 13 -7.19 -15.41 -5.60
C CYS A 13 -8.41 -14.47 -5.68
N LEU A 14 -8.22 -13.14 -5.58
CA LEU A 14 -9.30 -12.14 -5.69
C LEU A 14 -9.92 -12.08 -7.10
N ALA A 15 -9.12 -12.22 -8.16
CA ALA A 15 -9.62 -12.23 -9.54
C ALA A 15 -10.54 -13.43 -9.83
N THR A 16 -10.37 -14.56 -9.11
CA THR A 16 -11.22 -15.75 -9.25
C THR A 16 -12.54 -15.67 -8.47
N THR A 17 -12.61 -14.85 -7.41
CA THR A 17 -13.83 -14.73 -6.56
C THR A 17 -14.88 -13.77 -7.14
N LEU A 18 -14.50 -12.86 -8.06
CA LEU A 18 -15.43 -11.90 -8.68
C LEU A 18 -16.41 -12.53 -9.70
N SER A 19 -16.17 -13.75 -10.18
CA SER A 19 -17.04 -14.41 -11.18
C SER A 19 -18.20 -15.21 -10.59
N ALA A 20 -18.26 -15.47 -9.29
CA ALA A 20 -19.33 -16.20 -8.63
C ALA A 20 -20.28 -15.25 -7.88
N GLN A 21 -21.11 -14.49 -8.60
CA GLN A 21 -22.32 -13.95 -8.02
C GLN A 21 -23.27 -15.11 -7.67
N VAL A 22 -23.21 -15.58 -6.43
CA VAL A 22 -24.25 -16.47 -5.88
C VAL A 22 -25.52 -15.66 -5.76
N GLN A 23 -26.40 -15.78 -6.75
CA GLN A 23 -27.78 -15.31 -6.65
C GLN A 23 -28.53 -16.20 -5.65
N GLY A 24 -28.83 -15.65 -4.49
CA GLY A 24 -29.71 -16.22 -3.49
C GLY A 24 -29.01 -16.58 -2.19
N THR A 25 -29.27 -15.80 -1.15
CA THR A 25 -29.00 -16.17 0.24
C THR A 25 -29.86 -17.37 0.60
N THR A 26 -29.32 -18.58 0.48
CA THR A 26 -29.92 -19.77 1.06
C THR A 26 -29.67 -19.75 2.57
N ASP A 27 -30.74 -19.77 3.35
CA ASP A 27 -30.65 -19.98 4.80
C ASP A 27 -30.10 -21.38 5.07
N LEU A 28 -28.81 -21.50 5.24
CA LEU A 28 -28.12 -22.78 5.48
C LEU A 28 -28.46 -23.36 6.86
N SER A 29 -28.94 -22.54 7.80
CA SER A 29 -29.28 -22.98 9.15
C SER A 29 -30.54 -23.87 9.19
N ALA A 30 -31.40 -23.76 8.18
CA ALA A 30 -32.68 -24.49 8.10
C ALA A 30 -32.64 -25.69 7.11
N GLN A 31 -31.50 -26.00 6.49
CA GLN A 31 -31.40 -27.05 5.47
C GLN A 31 -31.25 -28.45 6.09
N ASP A 32 -31.95 -29.41 5.52
CA ASP A 32 -31.78 -30.85 5.85
C ASP A 32 -30.47 -31.42 5.24
N LEU A 33 -30.01 -32.60 5.73
CA LEU A 33 -28.81 -33.27 5.24
C LEU A 33 -28.80 -33.53 3.72
N PRO A 34 -29.89 -33.96 3.06
CA PRO A 34 -29.95 -34.09 1.62
C PRO A 34 -29.78 -32.77 0.88
N THR A 35 -30.22 -31.66 1.44
CA THR A 35 -30.03 -30.32 0.89
C THR A 35 -28.58 -29.86 1.07
N LEU A 36 -27.98 -30.09 2.25
CA LEU A 36 -26.58 -29.84 2.51
C LEU A 36 -25.66 -30.64 1.58
N GLU A 37 -25.98 -31.90 1.30
CA GLU A 37 -25.22 -32.71 0.35
C GLU A 37 -25.28 -32.18 -1.10
N ARG A 38 -26.45 -31.71 -1.55
CA ARG A 38 -26.61 -31.08 -2.86
C ARG A 38 -25.89 -29.74 -2.94
N THR A 39 -25.97 -28.95 -1.89
CA THR A 39 -25.27 -27.67 -1.79
C THR A 39 -23.75 -27.89 -1.85
N PHE A 40 -23.24 -28.92 -1.15
CA PHE A 40 -21.81 -29.26 -1.20
C PHE A 40 -21.31 -29.57 -2.63
N ASP A 41 -22.14 -30.25 -3.44
CA ASP A 41 -21.77 -30.57 -4.82
C ASP A 41 -21.78 -29.35 -5.77
N THR A 42 -22.37 -28.24 -5.36
CA THR A 42 -22.40 -26.98 -6.11
C THR A 42 -21.29 -26.00 -5.71
N PHE A 43 -20.59 -26.26 -4.60
CA PHE A 43 -19.49 -25.42 -4.17
C PHE A 43 -18.23 -25.68 -5.00
N SER A 44 -17.49 -24.60 -5.24
CA SER A 44 -16.12 -24.72 -5.74
C SER A 44 -15.21 -25.37 -4.70
N PRO A 45 -13.99 -25.78 -5.05
CA PRO A 45 -12.99 -26.29 -4.10
C PRO A 45 -12.71 -25.35 -2.91
N ASP A 46 -13.14 -24.08 -2.98
CA ASP A 46 -13.08 -23.10 -1.90
C ASP A 46 -14.38 -23.04 -1.08
N LEU A 47 -14.68 -24.15 -0.45
CA LEU A 47 -15.84 -24.28 0.43
C LEU A 47 -15.87 -23.21 1.54
N GLN A 48 -14.69 -22.81 2.04
CA GLN A 48 -14.57 -21.79 3.08
C GLN A 48 -15.00 -20.42 2.60
N ASP A 49 -14.55 -19.99 1.41
CA ASP A 49 -14.85 -18.66 0.89
C ASP A 49 -16.35 -18.52 0.61
N THR A 50 -16.96 -19.58 0.06
CA THR A 50 -18.41 -19.61 -0.17
C THR A 50 -19.18 -19.55 1.15
N LEU A 51 -18.77 -20.28 2.18
CA LEU A 51 -19.40 -20.26 3.50
C LEU A 51 -19.07 -18.96 4.25
N GLY A 52 -17.88 -18.40 4.08
CA GLY A 52 -17.48 -17.13 4.68
C GLY A 52 -18.35 -15.96 4.24
N ILE A 53 -18.75 -15.92 2.97
CA ILE A 53 -19.68 -14.93 2.44
C ILE A 53 -21.09 -15.07 3.08
N ILE A 54 -21.51 -16.32 3.37
CA ILE A 54 -22.86 -16.61 3.91
C ILE A 54 -22.88 -16.53 5.45
N MET A 55 -21.76 -16.80 6.12
CA MET A 55 -21.64 -16.91 7.58
C MET A 55 -20.51 -16.03 8.10
N SER A 56 -20.55 -14.73 7.80
CA SER A 56 -19.54 -13.76 8.23
C SER A 56 -19.51 -13.58 9.76
N GLU A 57 -20.67 -13.75 10.41
CA GLU A 57 -20.79 -13.52 11.84
C GLU A 57 -20.52 -14.79 12.67
N PRO A 58 -19.80 -14.70 13.81
CA PRO A 58 -19.50 -15.84 14.67
C PRO A 58 -20.75 -16.57 15.21
N GLU A 59 -21.87 -15.85 15.39
CA GLU A 59 -23.14 -16.39 15.85
C GLU A 59 -23.76 -17.31 14.80
N ASP A 60 -23.70 -16.96 13.52
CA ASP A 60 -24.20 -17.77 12.41
C ASP A 60 -23.38 -19.05 12.27
N GLN A 61 -22.05 -18.97 12.44
CA GLN A 61 -21.15 -20.13 12.44
C GLN A 61 -21.48 -21.10 13.58
N ALA A 62 -21.79 -20.58 14.77
CA ALA A 62 -22.13 -21.41 15.93
C ALA A 62 -23.49 -22.11 15.75
N ALA A 63 -24.48 -21.38 15.26
CA ALA A 63 -25.82 -21.93 14.99
C ALA A 63 -25.78 -23.02 13.91
N PHE A 64 -25.03 -22.77 12.83
CA PHE A 64 -24.87 -23.76 11.75
C PHE A 64 -24.10 -25.00 12.23
N LEU A 65 -23.05 -24.83 13.03
CA LEU A 65 -22.31 -25.96 13.63
C LEU A 65 -23.21 -26.83 14.49
N GLU A 66 -24.07 -26.22 15.35
CA GLU A 66 -25.04 -26.95 16.17
C GLU A 66 -26.01 -27.76 15.29
N HIS A 67 -26.52 -27.13 14.22
CA HIS A 67 -27.40 -27.78 13.27
C HIS A 67 -26.75 -29.02 12.62
N VAL A 68 -25.52 -28.86 12.10
CA VAL A 68 -24.78 -29.97 11.48
C VAL A 68 -24.42 -31.06 12.49
N GLN A 69 -24.06 -30.71 13.72
CA GLN A 69 -23.78 -31.68 14.78
C GLN A 69 -25.03 -32.45 15.19
N LYS A 70 -26.21 -31.82 15.23
CA LYS A 70 -27.48 -32.47 15.48
C LYS A 70 -27.84 -33.47 14.36
N ALA A 71 -27.61 -33.09 13.12
CA ALA A 71 -27.76 -33.98 11.97
C ALA A 71 -26.81 -35.19 12.03
N LEU A 72 -25.58 -35.00 12.51
CA LEU A 72 -24.61 -36.08 12.74
C LEU A 72 -25.00 -37.06 13.88
N GLN A 73 -25.92 -36.69 14.79
CA GLN A 73 -26.45 -37.64 15.78
C GLN A 73 -27.31 -38.71 15.12
N SER A 74 -28.04 -38.35 14.06
CA SER A 74 -28.84 -39.33 13.28
C SER A 74 -28.03 -40.04 12.20
N GLU A 75 -27.06 -39.36 11.60
CA GLU A 75 -26.19 -39.89 10.53
C GLU A 75 -24.69 -39.71 10.84
N PRO A 76 -24.11 -40.46 11.80
CA PRO A 76 -22.74 -40.22 12.26
C PRO A 76 -21.67 -40.52 11.20
N ASN A 77 -22.04 -41.22 10.12
CA ASN A 77 -21.17 -41.59 9.00
C ASN A 77 -21.36 -40.68 7.77
N ASN A 78 -22.02 -39.53 7.88
CA ASN A 78 -22.16 -38.58 6.79
C ASN A 78 -20.87 -37.78 6.62
N GLY A 79 -20.08 -38.11 5.58
CA GLY A 79 -18.78 -37.49 5.33
C GLY A 79 -18.89 -36.03 4.90
N VAL A 80 -19.99 -35.61 4.25
CA VAL A 80 -20.22 -34.20 3.87
C VAL A 80 -20.49 -33.33 5.12
N ALA A 81 -21.31 -33.84 6.05
CA ALA A 81 -21.55 -33.17 7.31
C ALA A 81 -20.24 -32.97 8.11
N TRP A 82 -19.35 -33.94 8.13
CA TRP A 82 -18.02 -33.79 8.75
C TRP A 82 -17.12 -32.76 8.00
N ALA A 83 -17.25 -32.63 6.68
CA ALA A 83 -16.53 -31.58 5.94
C ALA A 83 -17.00 -30.18 6.34
N TYR A 84 -18.31 -29.96 6.50
CA TYR A 84 -18.83 -28.70 7.03
C TYR A 84 -18.32 -28.41 8.44
N VAL A 85 -18.29 -29.41 9.34
CA VAL A 85 -17.72 -29.23 10.69
C VAL A 85 -16.25 -28.81 10.60
N ALA A 86 -15.46 -29.41 9.71
CA ALA A 86 -14.06 -29.03 9.51
C ALA A 86 -13.91 -27.58 9.03
N THR A 87 -14.74 -27.18 8.06
CA THR A 87 -14.73 -25.79 7.53
C THR A 87 -15.03 -24.77 8.64
N ILE A 88 -16.06 -25.02 9.44
CA ILE A 88 -16.44 -24.10 10.53
C ILE A 88 -15.34 -24.03 11.60
N TYR A 89 -14.75 -25.15 11.98
CA TYR A 89 -13.64 -25.14 12.95
C TYR A 89 -12.42 -24.38 12.41
N ARG A 90 -12.13 -24.47 11.09
CA ARG A 90 -11.08 -23.66 10.48
C ARG A 90 -11.43 -22.16 10.57
N MET A 91 -12.66 -21.74 10.21
CA MET A 91 -13.14 -20.36 10.33
C MET A 91 -13.04 -19.85 11.78
N GLN A 92 -13.32 -20.72 12.78
CA GLN A 92 -13.19 -20.41 14.21
C GLN A 92 -11.73 -20.45 14.71
N ARG A 93 -10.73 -20.66 13.84
CA ARG A 93 -9.30 -20.78 14.19
C ARG A 93 -9.03 -21.91 15.20
N LYS A 94 -9.68 -23.05 15.02
CA LYS A 94 -9.52 -24.27 15.83
C LYS A 94 -8.91 -25.39 14.96
N PRO A 95 -7.62 -25.30 14.60
CA PRO A 95 -7.02 -26.14 13.56
C PRO A 95 -6.99 -27.63 13.92
N GLU A 96 -6.78 -28.01 15.18
CA GLU A 96 -6.75 -29.43 15.58
C GLU A 96 -8.12 -30.09 15.39
N GLN A 97 -9.20 -29.41 15.77
CA GLN A 97 -10.57 -29.89 15.59
C GLN A 97 -10.96 -29.93 14.10
N ALA A 98 -10.49 -28.94 13.33
CA ALA A 98 -10.69 -28.93 11.88
C ALA A 98 -9.98 -30.13 11.20
N LEU A 99 -8.74 -30.43 11.58
CA LEU A 99 -7.98 -31.58 11.06
C LEU A 99 -8.65 -32.93 11.39
N GLU A 100 -9.13 -33.08 12.63
CA GLU A 100 -9.84 -34.30 13.06
C GLU A 100 -11.09 -34.51 12.21
N ALA A 101 -11.93 -33.46 12.08
CA ALA A 101 -13.17 -33.52 11.32
C ALA A 101 -12.91 -33.78 9.81
N ALA A 102 -11.92 -33.07 9.21
CA ALA A 102 -11.53 -33.27 7.82
C ALA A 102 -11.02 -34.71 7.56
N THR A 103 -10.19 -35.25 8.46
CA THR A 103 -9.65 -36.61 8.35
C THR A 103 -10.78 -37.65 8.41
N LYS A 104 -11.77 -37.42 9.28
CA LYS A 104 -12.96 -38.29 9.37
C LYS A 104 -13.81 -38.21 8.09
N ALA A 105 -14.02 -36.97 7.57
CA ALA A 105 -14.73 -36.76 6.31
C ALA A 105 -14.06 -37.50 5.14
N ILE A 106 -12.74 -37.41 4.98
CA ILE A 106 -11.96 -38.12 3.94
C ILE A 106 -12.18 -39.62 4.02
N THR A 107 -12.14 -40.18 5.22
CA THR A 107 -12.33 -41.62 5.44
C THR A 107 -13.73 -42.08 5.03
N LEU A 108 -14.74 -41.28 5.38
CA LEU A 108 -16.15 -41.59 5.08
C LEU A 108 -16.50 -41.40 3.59
N LEU A 109 -15.82 -40.45 2.92
CA LEU A 109 -16.01 -40.19 1.50
C LEU A 109 -15.16 -41.05 0.57
N ARG A 110 -14.58 -42.17 1.06
CA ARG A 110 -13.68 -43.06 0.29
C ARG A 110 -14.23 -43.48 -1.05
N ALA A 111 -15.53 -43.71 -1.16
CA ALA A 111 -16.21 -44.14 -2.38
C ALA A 111 -16.70 -42.98 -3.27
N LYS A 112 -16.48 -41.73 -2.87
CA LYS A 112 -16.93 -40.53 -3.57
C LYS A 112 -15.71 -39.61 -3.86
N PRO A 113 -14.90 -39.91 -4.89
CA PRO A 113 -13.60 -39.23 -5.12
C PRO A 113 -13.75 -37.74 -5.29
N ALA A 114 -14.71 -37.25 -6.08
CA ALA A 114 -14.90 -35.80 -6.28
C ALA A 114 -15.15 -35.05 -4.96
N ARG A 115 -16.06 -35.53 -4.11
CA ARG A 115 -16.32 -34.96 -2.79
C ARG A 115 -15.11 -35.08 -1.85
N ARG A 116 -14.38 -36.18 -1.96
CA ARG A 116 -13.15 -36.38 -1.17
C ARG A 116 -12.05 -35.43 -1.59
N ALA A 117 -11.93 -35.10 -2.88
CA ALA A 117 -10.98 -34.12 -3.38
C ALA A 117 -11.19 -32.73 -2.73
N MET A 118 -12.44 -32.30 -2.59
CA MET A 118 -12.77 -31.04 -1.90
C MET A 118 -12.31 -31.05 -0.43
N VAL A 119 -12.46 -32.16 0.26
CA VAL A 119 -12.02 -32.27 1.66
C VAL A 119 -10.49 -32.36 1.79
N TYR A 120 -9.81 -33.01 0.82
CA TYR A 120 -8.34 -32.91 0.75
C TYR A 120 -7.88 -31.46 0.53
N SER A 121 -8.54 -30.72 -0.37
CA SER A 121 -8.26 -29.29 -0.57
C SER A 121 -8.46 -28.49 0.73
N LEU A 122 -9.58 -28.68 1.42
CA LEU A 122 -9.84 -28.06 2.72
C LEU A 122 -8.76 -28.41 3.77
N ARG A 123 -8.34 -29.68 3.84
CA ARG A 123 -7.32 -30.10 4.81
C ARG A 123 -5.93 -29.55 4.44
N SER A 124 -5.65 -29.40 3.16
CA SER A 124 -4.47 -28.70 2.68
C SER A 124 -4.45 -27.25 3.16
N ASP A 125 -5.59 -26.53 3.07
CA ASP A 125 -5.68 -25.17 3.57
C ASP A 125 -5.42 -25.10 5.09
N ILE A 126 -5.96 -26.06 5.86
CA ILE A 126 -5.70 -26.13 7.31
C ILE A 126 -4.21 -26.37 7.58
N TYR A 127 -3.53 -27.22 6.79
CA TYR A 127 -2.08 -27.41 6.93
C TYR A 127 -1.29 -26.18 6.51
N THR A 128 -1.76 -25.41 5.53
CA THR A 128 -1.16 -24.12 5.15
C THR A 128 -1.29 -23.11 6.28
N ASP A 129 -2.45 -23.01 6.94
CA ASP A 129 -2.67 -22.17 8.12
C ASP A 129 -1.74 -22.55 9.30
N LEU A 130 -1.33 -23.82 9.36
CA LEU A 130 -0.37 -24.36 10.34
C LEU A 130 1.09 -24.32 9.86
N GLU A 131 1.36 -23.70 8.73
CA GLU A 131 2.69 -23.62 8.10
C GLU A 131 3.32 -24.99 7.75
N ASP A 132 2.51 -26.05 7.66
CA ASP A 132 2.95 -27.42 7.25
C ASP A 132 2.77 -27.62 5.74
N ALA A 133 3.61 -26.94 4.95
CA ALA A 133 3.55 -26.96 3.49
C ALA A 133 3.71 -28.39 2.91
N VAL A 134 4.44 -29.26 3.59
CA VAL A 134 4.65 -30.65 3.13
C VAL A 134 3.35 -31.45 3.18
N LYS A 135 2.61 -31.39 4.28
CA LYS A 135 1.32 -32.07 4.40
C LYS A 135 0.27 -31.42 3.51
N ALA A 136 0.29 -30.11 3.36
CA ALA A 136 -0.57 -29.38 2.43
C ALA A 136 -0.38 -29.90 0.99
N LEU A 137 0.86 -30.03 0.51
CA LEU A 137 1.17 -30.59 -0.82
C LEU A 137 0.72 -32.05 -0.96
N MET A 138 0.88 -32.90 0.06
CA MET A 138 0.43 -34.29 0.03
C MET A 138 -1.08 -34.38 -0.17
N ASP A 139 -1.84 -33.53 0.48
CA ASP A 139 -3.30 -33.47 0.34
C ASP A 139 -3.71 -32.93 -1.03
N LEU A 140 -3.05 -31.88 -1.55
CA LEU A 140 -3.32 -31.38 -2.91
C LEU A 140 -3.00 -32.41 -4.00
N HIS A 141 -1.93 -33.19 -3.84
CA HIS A 141 -1.67 -34.31 -4.74
C HIS A 141 -2.80 -35.37 -4.69
N SER A 142 -3.32 -35.64 -3.48
CA SER A 142 -4.44 -36.59 -3.31
C SER A 142 -5.74 -36.03 -3.91
N ALA A 143 -5.99 -34.71 -3.74
CA ALA A 143 -7.13 -34.04 -4.32
C ALA A 143 -7.09 -34.05 -5.86
N ILE A 144 -5.95 -33.72 -6.47
CA ILE A 144 -5.76 -33.76 -7.93
C ILE A 144 -5.90 -35.16 -8.49
N LYS A 145 -5.43 -36.20 -7.76
CA LYS A 145 -5.63 -37.59 -8.16
C LYS A 145 -7.11 -37.95 -8.21
N ASP A 146 -7.92 -37.45 -7.28
CA ASP A 146 -9.36 -37.71 -7.19
C ASP A 146 -10.20 -36.85 -8.16
N ALA A 147 -9.72 -35.66 -8.51
CA ALA A 147 -10.38 -34.70 -9.39
C ALA A 147 -9.35 -33.97 -10.30
N PRO A 148 -8.83 -34.67 -11.35
CA PRO A 148 -7.70 -34.16 -12.16
C PRO A 148 -8.06 -33.01 -13.11
N ASP A 149 -9.33 -32.71 -13.31
CA ASP A 149 -9.81 -31.68 -14.23
C ASP A 149 -10.34 -30.43 -13.48
N THR A 150 -9.92 -30.25 -12.24
CA THR A 150 -10.32 -29.11 -11.39
C THR A 150 -9.21 -28.06 -11.35
N PRO A 151 -9.31 -26.91 -12.05
CA PRO A 151 -8.26 -25.88 -12.13
C PRO A 151 -7.80 -25.37 -10.77
N ASP A 152 -8.74 -25.13 -9.83
CA ASP A 152 -8.45 -24.55 -8.51
C ASP A 152 -7.47 -25.40 -7.67
N LEU A 153 -7.49 -26.73 -7.86
CA LEU A 153 -6.54 -27.60 -7.15
C LEU A 153 -5.10 -27.40 -7.64
N TYR A 154 -4.92 -27.15 -8.93
CA TYR A 154 -3.63 -26.82 -9.50
C TYR A 154 -3.21 -25.41 -9.10
N LEU A 155 -4.15 -24.45 -9.03
CA LEU A 155 -3.87 -23.09 -8.55
C LEU A 155 -3.33 -23.11 -7.12
N LYS A 156 -4.01 -23.79 -6.20
CA LYS A 156 -3.55 -23.95 -4.81
C LYS A 156 -2.18 -24.61 -4.73
N ARG A 157 -1.94 -25.69 -5.49
CA ARG A 157 -0.66 -26.39 -5.47
C ARG A 157 0.45 -25.54 -6.10
N GLY A 158 0.17 -24.89 -7.21
CA GLY A 158 1.11 -24.00 -7.87
C GLY A 158 1.50 -22.79 -7.01
N ASN A 159 0.53 -22.19 -6.32
CA ASN A 159 0.80 -21.12 -5.37
C ASN A 159 1.69 -21.59 -4.20
N LEU A 160 1.44 -22.80 -3.69
CA LEU A 160 2.26 -23.35 -2.62
C LEU A 160 3.69 -23.68 -3.10
N TYR A 161 3.84 -24.20 -4.34
CA TYR A 161 5.16 -24.36 -4.95
C TYR A 161 5.88 -23.02 -5.15
N ALA A 162 5.18 -21.99 -5.60
CA ALA A 162 5.76 -20.66 -5.77
C ALA A 162 6.21 -20.06 -4.42
N ALA A 163 5.41 -20.24 -3.36
CA ALA A 163 5.78 -19.82 -2.01
C ALA A 163 7.02 -20.55 -1.46
N MET A 164 7.26 -21.76 -1.94
CA MET A 164 8.45 -22.56 -1.63
C MET A 164 9.61 -22.31 -2.62
N GLU A 165 9.51 -21.32 -3.50
CA GLU A 165 10.47 -20.98 -4.55
C GLU A 165 10.71 -22.13 -5.56
N GLN A 166 9.77 -23.09 -5.64
CA GLN A 166 9.80 -24.20 -6.60
C GLN A 166 9.09 -23.80 -7.91
N TYR A 167 9.62 -22.78 -8.56
CA TYR A 167 8.98 -22.11 -9.69
C TYR A 167 8.69 -23.04 -10.88
N ASP A 168 9.59 -24.00 -11.17
CA ASP A 168 9.39 -24.95 -12.27
C ASP A 168 8.14 -25.82 -12.06
N LEU A 169 7.88 -26.24 -10.81
CA LEU A 169 6.69 -27.00 -10.47
C LEU A 169 5.42 -26.14 -10.47
N ALA A 170 5.54 -24.91 -10.02
CA ALA A 170 4.46 -23.92 -10.09
C ALA A 170 4.05 -23.65 -11.55
N GLU A 171 5.01 -23.45 -12.47
CA GLU A 171 4.73 -23.29 -13.91
C GLU A 171 3.98 -24.48 -14.51
N VAL A 172 4.33 -25.70 -14.15
CA VAL A 172 3.62 -26.90 -14.63
C VAL A 172 2.14 -26.83 -14.26
N ASP A 173 1.84 -26.43 -13.03
CA ASP A 173 0.46 -26.31 -12.56
C ASP A 173 -0.28 -25.15 -13.27
N MET A 174 0.34 -23.98 -13.44
CA MET A 174 -0.27 -22.86 -14.15
C MET A 174 -0.54 -23.19 -15.63
N ARG A 175 0.37 -23.91 -16.30
CA ARG A 175 0.16 -24.42 -17.67
C ARG A 175 -0.99 -25.44 -17.73
N LYS A 176 -1.15 -26.25 -16.69
CA LYS A 176 -2.29 -27.18 -16.60
C LYS A 176 -3.60 -26.41 -16.48
N ILE A 177 -3.66 -25.34 -15.68
CA ILE A 177 -4.84 -24.47 -15.56
C ILE A 177 -5.19 -23.89 -16.93
N ALA A 178 -4.23 -23.24 -17.61
CA ALA A 178 -4.45 -22.66 -18.94
C ALA A 178 -4.91 -23.70 -19.99
N SER A 179 -4.50 -24.97 -19.82
CA SER A 179 -4.95 -26.06 -20.71
C SER A 179 -6.35 -26.57 -20.40
N LEU A 180 -6.78 -26.52 -19.13
CA LEU A 180 -8.12 -26.96 -18.70
C LEU A 180 -9.18 -25.91 -18.99
N ASP A 181 -8.83 -24.64 -18.85
CA ASP A 181 -9.73 -23.50 -19.07
C ASP A 181 -9.01 -22.38 -19.83
N PRO A 182 -8.89 -22.51 -21.17
CA PRO A 182 -8.16 -21.53 -21.99
C PRO A 182 -8.82 -20.15 -22.09
N GLU A 183 -10.11 -20.05 -21.75
CA GLU A 183 -10.86 -18.78 -21.76
C GLU A 183 -10.78 -18.05 -20.42
N ASN A 184 -10.09 -18.61 -19.42
CA ASN A 184 -9.87 -18.03 -18.11
C ASN A 184 -8.44 -17.49 -18.01
N PRO A 185 -8.23 -16.21 -17.64
CA PRO A 185 -6.89 -15.62 -17.58
C PRO A 185 -6.01 -16.17 -16.45
N THR A 186 -6.56 -16.86 -15.45
CA THR A 186 -5.86 -17.28 -14.23
C THR A 186 -4.56 -18.03 -14.49
N GLY A 187 -4.56 -19.00 -15.42
CA GLY A 187 -3.35 -19.75 -15.75
C GLY A 187 -2.24 -18.87 -16.36
N TYR A 188 -2.62 -17.96 -17.23
CA TYR A 188 -1.69 -17.02 -17.87
C TYR A 188 -1.16 -15.98 -16.87
N ILE A 189 -2.01 -15.47 -15.97
CA ILE A 189 -1.59 -14.57 -14.88
C ILE A 189 -0.56 -15.26 -13.99
N GLY A 190 -0.84 -16.51 -13.57
CA GLY A 190 0.09 -17.30 -12.75
C GLY A 190 1.45 -17.49 -13.42
N LEU A 191 1.47 -17.80 -14.73
CA LEU A 191 2.71 -17.91 -15.52
C LEU A 191 3.47 -16.58 -15.58
N ALA A 192 2.76 -15.48 -15.78
CA ALA A 192 3.36 -14.14 -15.80
C ALA A 192 3.99 -13.77 -14.46
N VAL A 193 3.28 -14.00 -13.35
CA VAL A 193 3.77 -13.72 -11.98
C VAL A 193 5.03 -14.55 -11.68
N ILE A 194 5.02 -15.85 -12.02
CA ILE A 194 6.20 -16.71 -11.84
C ILE A 194 7.38 -16.21 -12.68
N ALA A 195 7.14 -15.80 -13.93
CA ALA A 195 8.17 -15.23 -14.78
C ALA A 195 8.74 -13.92 -14.21
N MET A 196 7.89 -13.05 -13.65
CA MET A 196 8.32 -11.82 -12.97
C MET A 196 9.19 -12.12 -11.73
N LEU A 197 8.84 -13.15 -10.95
CA LEU A 197 9.62 -13.58 -9.77
C LEU A 197 10.99 -14.14 -10.16
N GLN A 198 11.11 -14.72 -11.33
CA GLN A 198 12.36 -15.26 -11.90
C GLN A 198 13.11 -14.24 -12.76
N GLU A 199 12.66 -12.96 -12.79
CA GLU A 199 13.24 -11.88 -13.59
C GLU A 199 13.23 -12.16 -15.11
N ARG A 200 12.30 -13.02 -15.59
CA ARG A 200 12.08 -13.34 -17.01
C ARG A 200 11.03 -12.41 -17.60
N GLN A 201 11.40 -11.14 -17.81
CA GLN A 201 10.46 -10.06 -18.12
C GLN A 201 9.73 -10.28 -19.46
N GLU A 202 10.43 -10.78 -20.49
CA GLU A 202 9.84 -11.05 -21.81
C GLU A 202 8.78 -12.17 -21.75
N ASP A 203 9.05 -13.23 -20.96
CA ASP A 203 8.08 -14.29 -20.73
C ASP A 203 6.85 -13.77 -19.96
N ALA A 204 7.06 -12.87 -18.99
CA ALA A 204 5.97 -12.23 -18.27
C ALA A 204 5.07 -11.42 -19.21
N ILE A 205 5.64 -10.59 -20.09
CA ILE A 205 4.90 -9.83 -21.11
C ILE A 205 4.12 -10.76 -22.03
N GLN A 206 4.73 -11.87 -22.50
CA GLN A 206 4.06 -12.82 -23.37
C GLN A 206 2.83 -13.44 -22.68
N ASN A 207 2.96 -13.87 -21.44
CA ASN A 207 1.85 -14.45 -20.70
C ASN A 207 0.76 -13.42 -20.38
N LEU A 208 1.13 -12.17 -20.05
CA LEU A 208 0.16 -11.07 -19.85
C LEU A 208 -0.58 -10.74 -21.15
N ASN A 209 0.08 -10.81 -22.30
CA ASN A 209 -0.57 -10.66 -23.59
C ASN A 209 -1.64 -11.73 -23.82
N GLU A 210 -1.40 -12.99 -23.46
CA GLU A 210 -2.41 -14.05 -23.56
C GLU A 210 -3.55 -13.81 -22.54
N ALA A 211 -3.24 -13.39 -21.31
CA ALA A 211 -4.26 -13.04 -20.32
C ALA A 211 -5.18 -11.91 -20.79
N ILE A 212 -4.61 -10.83 -21.36
CA ILE A 212 -5.35 -9.68 -21.90
C ILE A 212 -6.24 -10.07 -23.09
N LYS A 213 -5.81 -11.01 -23.96
CA LYS A 213 -6.66 -11.48 -25.05
C LYS A 213 -7.94 -12.15 -24.56
N VAL A 214 -7.86 -12.84 -23.43
CA VAL A 214 -9.00 -13.58 -22.85
C VAL A 214 -9.88 -12.66 -22.00
N ALA A 215 -9.28 -11.70 -21.30
CA ALA A 215 -9.96 -10.77 -20.40
C ALA A 215 -9.52 -9.31 -20.67
N PRO A 216 -9.92 -8.71 -21.80
CA PRO A 216 -9.46 -7.38 -22.20
C PRO A 216 -10.02 -6.24 -21.34
N ASP A 217 -11.10 -6.49 -20.58
CA ASP A 217 -11.73 -5.49 -19.71
C ASP A 217 -11.16 -5.49 -18.27
N GLU A 218 -10.16 -6.32 -18.00
CA GLU A 218 -9.49 -6.40 -16.69
C GLU A 218 -8.31 -5.42 -16.62
N GLY A 219 -8.54 -4.23 -16.07
CA GLY A 219 -7.54 -3.16 -15.96
C GLY A 219 -6.24 -3.59 -15.26
N PHE A 220 -6.36 -4.45 -14.26
CA PHE A 220 -5.23 -5.02 -13.52
C PHE A 220 -4.18 -5.73 -14.42
N LEU A 221 -4.59 -6.35 -15.53
CA LEU A 221 -3.66 -7.01 -16.45
C LEU A 221 -2.74 -6.01 -17.16
N TYR A 222 -3.28 -4.87 -17.55
CA TYR A 222 -2.51 -3.77 -18.15
C TYR A 222 -1.58 -3.13 -17.12
N TYR A 223 -2.06 -2.94 -15.89
CA TYR A 223 -1.22 -2.49 -14.77
C TYR A 223 0.00 -3.41 -14.56
N LEU A 224 -0.22 -4.72 -14.50
CA LEU A 224 0.89 -5.69 -14.37
C LEU A 224 1.87 -5.59 -15.55
N ARG A 225 1.36 -5.48 -16.80
CA ARG A 225 2.21 -5.39 -17.99
C ARG A 225 2.98 -4.07 -18.04
N ALA A 226 2.34 -2.96 -17.68
CA ALA A 226 3.00 -1.66 -17.56
C ALA A 226 4.15 -1.69 -16.54
N ASN A 227 3.95 -2.34 -15.38
CA ASN A 227 5.04 -2.55 -14.40
C ASN A 227 6.23 -3.31 -14.98
N VAL A 228 5.99 -4.36 -15.77
CA VAL A 228 7.05 -5.10 -16.44
C VAL A 228 7.76 -4.24 -17.48
N TYR A 229 7.02 -3.45 -18.26
CA TYR A 229 7.58 -2.52 -19.22
C TYR A 229 8.44 -1.43 -18.55
N ILE A 230 8.01 -0.90 -17.40
CA ILE A 230 8.80 0.08 -16.62
C ILE A 230 10.14 -0.52 -16.18
N LYS A 231 10.16 -1.77 -15.71
CA LYS A 231 11.41 -2.46 -15.33
C LYS A 231 12.39 -2.65 -16.49
N LEU A 232 11.86 -2.73 -17.71
CA LEU A 232 12.65 -2.80 -18.95
C LEU A 232 12.98 -1.41 -19.52
N GLU A 233 12.58 -0.32 -18.84
CA GLU A 233 12.68 1.06 -19.34
C GLU A 233 11.90 1.29 -20.66
N HIS A 234 10.93 0.43 -20.96
CA HIS A 234 10.05 0.54 -22.12
C HIS A 234 8.86 1.46 -21.80
N TYR A 235 9.16 2.72 -21.49
CA TYR A 235 8.17 3.69 -21.00
C TYR A 235 7.05 3.98 -22.01
N ASN A 236 7.31 3.84 -23.30
CA ASN A 236 6.30 4.06 -24.35
C ASN A 236 5.19 3.00 -24.30
N GLU A 237 5.56 1.74 -24.17
CA GLU A 237 4.67 0.59 -24.08
C GLU A 237 3.92 0.61 -22.75
N ALA A 238 4.60 0.95 -21.66
CA ALA A 238 3.96 1.14 -20.36
C ALA A 238 2.89 2.24 -20.39
N MET A 239 3.19 3.36 -21.08
CA MET A 239 2.22 4.45 -21.28
C MET A 239 1.00 4.00 -22.10
N ASP A 240 1.20 3.17 -23.13
CA ASP A 240 0.08 2.69 -23.94
C ASP A 240 -0.90 1.87 -23.10
N ASP A 241 -0.40 1.05 -22.19
CA ASP A 241 -1.23 0.28 -21.25
C ASP A 241 -2.00 1.20 -20.29
N ILE A 242 -1.33 2.16 -19.67
CA ILE A 242 -1.95 3.10 -18.72
C ILE A 242 -3.00 3.97 -19.43
N ILE A 243 -2.69 4.49 -20.61
CA ILE A 243 -3.62 5.31 -21.38
C ILE A 243 -4.83 4.49 -21.81
N TYR A 244 -4.63 3.21 -22.17
CA TYR A 244 -5.74 2.32 -22.49
C TYR A 244 -6.69 2.15 -21.29
N THR A 245 -6.16 1.92 -20.09
CA THR A 245 -6.99 1.77 -18.89
C THR A 245 -7.75 3.04 -18.55
N ILE A 246 -7.11 4.22 -18.64
CA ILE A 246 -7.77 5.52 -18.43
C ILE A 246 -8.88 5.73 -19.47
N ALA A 247 -8.60 5.50 -20.75
CA ALA A 247 -9.54 5.72 -21.85
C ALA A 247 -10.79 4.83 -21.76
N ASN A 248 -10.67 3.64 -21.17
CA ASN A 248 -11.75 2.67 -21.04
C ASN A 248 -12.36 2.62 -19.62
N SER A 249 -12.01 3.57 -18.74
CA SER A 249 -12.49 3.64 -17.34
C SER A 249 -12.14 2.39 -16.52
N LEU A 250 -10.98 1.78 -16.80
CA LEU A 250 -10.44 0.60 -16.11
C LEU A 250 -9.30 0.97 -15.13
N ALA A 251 -8.90 2.25 -15.10
CA ALA A 251 -7.82 2.73 -14.25
C ALA A 251 -8.26 2.80 -12.78
N ASP A 252 -7.37 2.38 -11.90
CA ASP A 252 -7.47 2.47 -10.45
C ASP A 252 -6.33 3.33 -9.88
N GLU A 253 -6.24 3.45 -8.57
CA GLU A 253 -5.23 4.23 -7.86
C GLU A 253 -3.80 3.75 -8.19
N ASP A 254 -3.60 2.43 -8.29
CA ASP A 254 -2.31 1.84 -8.64
C ASP A 254 -1.88 2.21 -10.07
N THR A 255 -2.84 2.24 -11.01
CA THR A 255 -2.60 2.68 -12.39
C THR A 255 -2.14 4.15 -12.44
N TYR A 256 -2.78 5.03 -11.66
CA TYR A 256 -2.37 6.44 -11.58
C TYR A 256 -0.99 6.61 -10.92
N SER A 257 -0.60 5.74 -10.00
CA SER A 257 0.75 5.74 -9.42
C SER A 257 1.83 5.50 -10.47
N LEU A 258 1.60 4.56 -11.41
CA LEU A 258 2.53 4.31 -12.51
C LEU A 258 2.67 5.50 -13.45
N LEU A 259 1.60 6.30 -13.63
CA LEU A 259 1.67 7.52 -14.43
C LEU A 259 2.75 8.47 -13.92
N ASN A 260 2.92 8.57 -12.60
CA ASN A 260 3.94 9.41 -11.97
C ASN A 260 5.35 8.90 -12.25
N VAL A 261 5.56 7.58 -12.20
CA VAL A 261 6.85 6.97 -12.52
C VAL A 261 7.23 7.27 -13.97
N ILE A 262 6.29 7.10 -14.90
CA ILE A 262 6.54 7.36 -16.33
C ILE A 262 6.70 8.87 -16.59
N ALA A 263 5.93 9.72 -15.92
CA ALA A 263 6.04 11.17 -16.07
C ALA A 263 7.43 11.69 -15.74
N SER A 264 8.09 11.14 -14.72
CA SER A 264 9.45 11.51 -14.35
C SER A 264 10.49 11.20 -15.43
N GLN A 265 10.22 10.22 -16.29
CA GLN A 265 11.16 9.73 -17.32
C GLN A 265 10.79 10.18 -18.74
N ALA A 266 9.51 10.37 -19.04
CA ALA A 266 9.03 10.56 -20.41
C ALA A 266 7.86 11.55 -20.54
N MET A 267 7.87 12.66 -19.78
CA MET A 267 6.79 13.68 -19.76
C MET A 267 6.35 14.16 -21.16
N PRO A 268 7.25 14.55 -22.09
CA PRO A 268 6.81 15.03 -23.41
C PRO A 268 6.02 13.99 -24.21
N THR A 269 6.38 12.71 -24.08
CA THR A 269 5.66 11.61 -24.74
C THR A 269 4.31 11.36 -24.09
N LEU A 270 4.23 11.44 -22.76
CA LEU A 270 2.99 11.34 -22.00
C LEU A 270 1.98 12.41 -22.45
N GLU A 271 2.41 13.67 -22.54
CA GLU A 271 1.57 14.76 -23.01
C GLU A 271 0.98 14.50 -24.41
N VAL A 272 1.82 14.05 -25.35
CA VAL A 272 1.39 13.77 -26.72
C VAL A 272 0.38 12.63 -26.74
N LYS A 273 0.65 11.55 -26.03
CA LYS A 273 -0.22 10.37 -26.00
C LYS A 273 -1.56 10.65 -25.33
N LEU A 274 -1.59 11.32 -24.18
CA LEU A 274 -2.83 11.70 -23.48
C LEU A 274 -3.69 12.64 -24.35
N LYS A 275 -3.10 13.58 -25.07
CA LYS A 275 -3.82 14.46 -26.00
C LYS A 275 -4.46 13.72 -27.18
N ALA A 276 -3.89 12.60 -27.58
CA ALA A 276 -4.40 11.81 -28.70
C ALA A 276 -5.63 10.94 -28.35
N VAL A 277 -5.91 10.73 -27.07
CA VAL A 277 -7.06 9.94 -26.61
C VAL A 277 -8.36 10.75 -26.73
N GLU A 278 -9.25 10.34 -27.63
CA GLU A 278 -10.46 11.11 -27.95
C GLU A 278 -11.42 11.29 -26.77
N SER A 279 -11.63 10.26 -25.95
CA SER A 279 -12.50 10.32 -24.77
C SER A 279 -11.97 11.29 -23.72
N VAL A 280 -10.69 11.20 -23.39
CA VAL A 280 -9.98 12.06 -22.42
C VAL A 280 -9.81 13.48 -22.97
N SER A 281 -9.60 13.63 -24.29
CA SER A 281 -9.46 14.91 -24.96
C SER A 281 -10.76 15.74 -24.96
N LYS A 282 -11.93 15.09 -25.14
CA LYS A 282 -13.24 15.78 -25.15
C LYS A 282 -13.62 16.34 -23.77
N THR A 283 -13.33 15.62 -22.70
CA THR A 283 -13.63 16.06 -21.33
C THR A 283 -12.60 17.06 -20.78
N GLY A 284 -11.43 17.15 -21.41
CA GLY A 284 -10.31 17.93 -20.89
C GLY A 284 -9.62 17.31 -19.68
N GLU A 285 -9.98 16.08 -19.32
CA GLU A 285 -9.42 15.36 -18.18
C GLU A 285 -7.90 15.13 -18.31
N TYR A 286 -7.42 14.93 -19.54
CA TYR A 286 -5.99 14.83 -19.83
C TYR A 286 -5.19 16.04 -19.33
N LEU A 287 -5.78 17.25 -19.30
CA LEU A 287 -5.10 18.43 -18.78
C LEU A 287 -4.87 18.33 -17.26
N PHE A 288 -5.87 17.81 -16.55
CA PHE A 288 -5.73 17.56 -15.11
C PHE A 288 -4.65 16.51 -14.83
N LEU A 289 -4.67 15.39 -15.57
CA LEU A 289 -3.69 14.32 -15.43
C LEU A 289 -2.26 14.77 -15.75
N ILE A 290 -2.07 15.59 -16.80
CA ILE A 290 -0.77 16.17 -17.11
C ILE A 290 -0.34 17.15 -15.99
N GLY A 291 -1.26 17.98 -15.50
CA GLY A 291 -0.99 18.88 -14.38
C GLY A 291 -0.54 18.11 -13.12
N LEU A 292 -1.24 17.02 -12.79
CA LEU A 292 -0.89 16.15 -11.68
C LEU A 292 0.49 15.49 -11.87
N ALA A 293 0.79 15.02 -13.08
CA ALA A 293 2.09 14.45 -13.42
C ALA A 293 3.23 15.48 -13.27
N HIS A 294 3.04 16.73 -13.72
CA HIS A 294 3.99 17.81 -13.49
C HIS A 294 4.20 18.08 -11.99
N GLN A 295 3.13 18.11 -11.20
CA GLN A 295 3.19 18.34 -9.75
C GLN A 295 3.99 17.22 -9.05
N ASN A 296 3.77 15.96 -9.43
CA ASN A 296 4.43 14.81 -8.82
C ASN A 296 5.96 14.74 -9.11
N ILE A 297 6.40 15.24 -10.27
CA ILE A 297 7.83 15.40 -10.56
C ILE A 297 8.43 16.70 -10.00
N GLY A 298 7.66 17.46 -9.22
CA GLY A 298 8.09 18.73 -8.62
C GLY A 298 8.03 19.94 -9.54
N ASP A 299 7.55 19.82 -10.79
CA ASP A 299 7.32 20.94 -11.70
C ASP A 299 5.98 21.63 -11.41
N ASN A 300 5.90 22.30 -10.26
CA ASN A 300 4.70 22.99 -9.81
C ASN A 300 4.27 24.13 -10.75
N LYS A 301 5.18 24.73 -11.50
CA LYS A 301 4.83 25.74 -12.51
C LYS A 301 4.12 25.11 -13.71
N GLY A 302 4.67 24.04 -14.25
CA GLY A 302 4.02 23.27 -15.30
C GLY A 302 2.63 22.77 -14.86
N ALA A 303 2.51 22.27 -13.63
CA ALA A 303 1.24 21.88 -13.04
C ALA A 303 0.22 23.04 -13.06
N LEU A 304 0.59 24.21 -12.58
CA LEU A 304 -0.29 25.39 -12.57
C LEU A 304 -0.74 25.83 -13.96
N GLU A 305 0.14 25.76 -14.98
CA GLU A 305 -0.24 26.05 -16.37
C GLU A 305 -1.34 25.10 -16.88
N TYR A 306 -1.24 23.81 -16.55
CA TYR A 306 -2.25 22.83 -16.93
C TYR A 306 -3.54 22.96 -16.11
N TYR A 307 -3.46 23.19 -14.82
CA TYR A 307 -4.63 23.41 -13.95
C TYR A 307 -5.41 24.69 -14.37
N GLN A 308 -4.72 25.73 -14.81
CA GLN A 308 -5.37 26.91 -15.37
C GLN A 308 -6.17 26.56 -16.62
N LYS A 309 -5.61 25.75 -17.54
CA LYS A 309 -6.34 25.27 -18.74
C LYS A 309 -7.55 24.38 -18.37
N VAL A 310 -7.49 23.66 -17.23
CA VAL A 310 -8.64 22.91 -16.69
C VAL A 310 -9.74 23.87 -16.25
N THR A 311 -9.41 24.91 -15.47
CA THR A 311 -10.38 25.89 -14.94
C THR A 311 -11.04 26.71 -16.05
N GLU A 312 -10.40 26.87 -17.22
CA GLU A 312 -11.00 27.49 -18.40
C GLU A 312 -12.08 26.62 -19.07
N ARG A 313 -12.12 25.32 -18.78
CA ARG A 313 -12.99 24.34 -19.45
C ARG A 313 -14.08 23.76 -18.56
N ARG A 314 -13.88 23.70 -17.27
CA ARG A 314 -14.82 23.15 -16.29
C ARG A 314 -14.83 23.97 -15.01
N GLU A 315 -15.90 23.84 -14.25
CA GLU A 315 -15.99 24.44 -12.92
C GLU A 315 -14.91 23.88 -11.98
N LEU A 316 -14.45 24.72 -11.07
CA LEU A 316 -13.52 24.36 -10.02
C LEU A 316 -14.23 23.42 -9.03
N ASN A 317 -13.65 22.25 -8.78
CA ASN A 317 -14.05 21.38 -7.68
C ASN A 317 -12.99 21.38 -6.57
N ASP A 318 -13.31 20.78 -5.44
CA ASP A 318 -12.46 20.71 -4.25
C ASP A 318 -11.10 20.07 -4.52
N ILE A 319 -11.07 18.95 -5.24
CA ILE A 319 -9.83 18.24 -5.63
C ILE A 319 -8.92 19.13 -6.48
N LEU A 320 -9.47 19.77 -7.52
CA LEU A 320 -8.69 20.67 -8.37
C LEU A 320 -8.19 21.87 -7.58
N ALA A 321 -9.03 22.44 -6.72
CA ALA A 321 -8.65 23.58 -5.87
C ALA A 321 -7.51 23.19 -4.91
N SER A 322 -7.59 22.01 -4.29
CA SER A 322 -6.53 21.50 -3.40
C SER A 322 -5.22 21.27 -4.15
N ASN A 323 -5.26 20.67 -5.34
CA ASN A 323 -4.05 20.48 -6.16
C ASN A 323 -3.43 21.81 -6.60
N ILE A 324 -4.25 22.79 -6.98
CA ILE A 324 -3.75 24.15 -7.28
C ILE A 324 -3.09 24.78 -6.04
N ALA A 325 -3.71 24.63 -4.86
CA ALA A 325 -3.14 25.13 -3.60
C ALA A 325 -1.77 24.49 -3.31
N THR A 326 -1.65 23.18 -3.44
CA THR A 326 -0.40 22.44 -3.25
C THR A 326 0.68 22.88 -4.25
N ALA A 327 0.32 23.10 -5.51
CA ALA A 327 1.25 23.57 -6.52
C ALA A 327 1.74 25.01 -6.23
N TYR A 328 0.86 25.91 -5.73
CA TYR A 328 1.26 27.25 -5.25
C TYR A 328 2.14 27.18 -4.01
N GLN A 329 1.86 26.28 -3.07
CA GLN A 329 2.72 25.99 -1.92
C GLN A 329 4.12 25.55 -2.39
N GLY A 330 4.19 24.61 -3.34
CA GLY A 330 5.46 24.11 -3.88
C GLY A 330 6.33 25.16 -4.56
N ILE A 331 5.75 26.26 -5.07
CA ILE A 331 6.51 27.43 -5.58
C ILE A 331 6.66 28.56 -4.55
N GLY A 332 6.21 28.38 -3.30
CA GLY A 332 6.30 29.37 -2.23
C GLY A 332 5.31 30.53 -2.32
N ASP A 333 4.26 30.44 -3.15
CA ASP A 333 3.18 31.43 -3.20
C ASP A 333 2.08 31.09 -2.20
N TYR A 334 2.38 31.25 -0.90
CA TYR A 334 1.44 30.92 0.17
C TYR A 334 0.16 31.77 0.13
N SER A 335 0.20 32.97 -0.41
CA SER A 335 -0.99 33.82 -0.57
C SER A 335 -2.00 33.16 -1.51
N SER A 336 -1.53 32.65 -2.66
CA SER A 336 -2.38 31.94 -3.62
C SER A 336 -2.74 30.54 -3.09
N ALA A 337 -1.81 29.83 -2.46
CA ALA A 337 -2.06 28.53 -1.85
C ALA A 337 -3.20 28.59 -0.83
N LEU A 338 -3.15 29.56 0.11
CA LEU A 338 -4.19 29.75 1.13
C LEU A 338 -5.54 30.12 0.53
N LYS A 339 -5.57 30.90 -0.56
CA LYS A 339 -6.80 31.21 -1.27
C LYS A 339 -7.46 29.94 -1.83
N TYR A 340 -6.69 29.09 -2.52
CA TYR A 340 -7.25 27.92 -3.16
C TYR A 340 -7.58 26.79 -2.17
N ILE A 341 -6.85 26.65 -1.06
CA ILE A 341 -7.24 25.69 -0.02
C ILE A 341 -8.52 26.14 0.72
N ASP A 342 -8.75 27.43 0.89
CA ASP A 342 -10.00 27.96 1.42
C ASP A 342 -11.17 27.69 0.45
N GLU A 343 -10.93 27.74 -0.85
CA GLU A 343 -11.91 27.35 -1.86
C GLU A 343 -12.23 25.85 -1.80
N ALA A 344 -11.22 24.98 -1.66
CA ALA A 344 -11.41 23.54 -1.48
C ALA A 344 -12.27 23.24 -0.24
N ILE A 345 -11.98 23.86 0.91
CA ILE A 345 -12.79 23.73 2.14
C ILE A 345 -14.24 24.20 1.93
N SER A 346 -14.43 25.24 1.11
CA SER A 346 -15.78 25.76 0.80
C SER A 346 -16.57 24.82 -0.10
N LEU A 347 -15.90 24.14 -1.04
CA LEU A 347 -16.49 23.21 -1.99
C LEU A 347 -16.81 21.85 -1.34
N ASP A 348 -15.93 21.33 -0.49
CA ASP A 348 -16.21 20.18 0.38
C ASP A 348 -15.82 20.45 1.83
N PRO A 349 -16.75 20.96 2.66
CA PRO A 349 -16.48 21.23 4.06
C PRO A 349 -16.43 19.95 4.94
N THR A 350 -16.69 18.77 4.38
CA THR A 350 -16.67 17.49 5.09
C THR A 350 -15.33 16.75 4.96
N ASP A 351 -14.52 17.13 3.98
CA ASP A 351 -13.13 16.65 3.88
C ASP A 351 -12.22 17.51 4.77
N TYR A 352 -11.97 17.00 5.97
CA TYR A 352 -11.14 17.69 6.96
C TYR A 352 -9.65 17.69 6.61
N SER A 353 -9.20 16.89 5.63
CA SER A 353 -7.81 16.89 5.16
C SER A 353 -7.38 18.28 4.64
N TYR A 354 -8.30 19.05 4.08
CA TYR A 354 -8.01 20.42 3.62
C TYR A 354 -7.70 21.39 4.79
N ILE A 355 -8.30 21.16 5.97
CA ILE A 355 -7.98 21.96 7.17
C ILE A 355 -6.57 21.61 7.66
N TYR A 356 -6.21 20.33 7.62
CA TYR A 356 -4.86 19.86 7.93
C TYR A 356 -3.82 20.46 6.97
N ALA A 357 -4.06 20.39 5.66
CA ALA A 357 -3.21 20.98 4.63
C ALA A 357 -3.07 22.52 4.81
N LYS A 358 -4.16 23.22 5.12
CA LYS A 358 -4.13 24.65 5.41
C LYS A 358 -3.27 25.00 6.61
N ALA A 359 -3.34 24.22 7.70
CA ALA A 359 -2.49 24.40 8.87
C ALA A 359 -1.01 24.21 8.52
N GLN A 360 -0.68 23.23 7.66
CA GLN A 360 0.67 23.03 7.14
C GLN A 360 1.15 24.24 6.32
N MET A 361 0.38 24.72 5.35
CA MET A 361 0.70 25.88 4.53
C MET A 361 0.96 27.13 5.39
N LEU A 362 0.14 27.36 6.42
CA LEU A 362 0.31 28.45 7.37
C LEU A 362 1.58 28.30 8.23
N THR A 363 1.97 27.06 8.53
CA THR A 363 3.20 26.77 9.29
C THR A 363 4.44 27.07 8.46
N GLU A 364 4.39 26.76 7.17
CA GLU A 364 5.46 27.04 6.22
C GLU A 364 5.57 28.54 5.89
N ASP A 365 4.44 29.28 5.90
CA ASP A 365 4.35 30.75 5.78
C ASP A 365 4.76 31.48 7.07
N ASP A 366 5.23 30.74 8.10
CA ASP A 366 5.56 31.26 9.44
C ASP A 366 4.38 31.97 10.18
N ASN A 367 3.14 31.69 9.74
CA ASN A 367 1.93 32.25 10.35
C ASN A 367 1.41 31.35 11.48
N LEU A 368 2.27 31.11 12.48
CA LEU A 368 2.09 30.10 13.51
C LEU A 368 0.79 30.26 14.32
N ARG A 369 0.33 31.51 14.53
CA ARG A 369 -0.93 31.75 15.27
C ARG A 369 -2.14 31.22 14.50
N ARG A 370 -2.21 31.48 13.18
CA ARG A 370 -3.29 30.97 12.33
C ARG A 370 -3.16 29.46 12.12
N ALA A 371 -1.93 28.96 11.93
CA ALA A 371 -1.65 27.53 11.84
C ALA A 371 -2.18 26.77 13.07
N LEU A 372 -1.90 27.29 14.28
CA LEU A 372 -2.40 26.68 15.51
C LEU A 372 -3.93 26.70 15.62
N ALA A 373 -4.58 27.76 15.12
CA ALA A 373 -6.04 27.82 15.10
C ALA A 373 -6.66 26.76 14.20
N GLU A 374 -6.14 26.59 12.98
CA GLU A 374 -6.62 25.56 12.04
C GLU A 374 -6.30 24.13 12.54
N SER A 375 -5.11 23.91 13.09
CA SER A 375 -4.76 22.60 13.67
C SER A 375 -5.60 22.25 14.90
N ASN A 376 -5.95 23.22 15.76
CA ASN A 376 -6.92 23.01 16.86
C ASN A 376 -8.30 22.63 16.32
N LYS A 377 -8.75 23.27 15.22
CA LYS A 377 -10.00 22.91 14.56
C LYS A 377 -9.95 21.48 14.04
N TYR A 378 -8.86 21.10 13.35
CA TYR A 378 -8.67 19.74 12.83
C TYR A 378 -8.74 18.69 13.95
N VAL A 379 -7.95 18.82 15.00
CA VAL A 379 -7.92 17.88 16.13
C VAL A 379 -9.28 17.79 16.84
N SER A 380 -10.08 18.86 16.84
CA SER A 380 -11.44 18.82 17.42
C SER A 380 -12.44 18.05 16.55
N LEU A 381 -12.23 17.99 15.23
CA LEU A 381 -13.06 17.28 14.26
C LEU A 381 -12.63 15.81 14.09
N VAL A 382 -11.34 15.54 14.23
CA VAL A 382 -10.74 14.21 14.05
C VAL A 382 -9.89 13.87 15.29
N PRO A 383 -10.49 13.60 16.45
CA PRO A 383 -9.77 13.45 17.73
C PRO A 383 -8.96 12.15 17.85
N ASP A 384 -9.19 11.19 16.97
CA ASP A 384 -8.52 9.88 17.00
C ASP A 384 -7.39 9.77 15.96
N ASP A 385 -7.08 10.88 15.24
CA ASP A 385 -5.99 10.92 14.28
C ASP A 385 -4.67 11.34 14.94
N PRO A 386 -3.64 10.45 15.00
CA PRO A 386 -2.34 10.79 15.58
C PRO A 386 -1.60 11.89 14.79
N ASP A 387 -1.80 11.99 13.47
CA ASP A 387 -1.12 12.97 12.62
C ASP A 387 -1.57 14.41 12.96
N GLY A 388 -2.84 14.58 13.32
CA GLY A 388 -3.36 15.87 13.74
C GLY A 388 -2.67 16.41 15.02
N TYR A 389 -2.45 15.56 16.00
CA TYR A 389 -1.71 15.93 17.22
C TYR A 389 -0.23 16.14 16.93
N TYR A 390 0.38 15.28 16.09
CA TYR A 390 1.77 15.45 15.69
C TYR A 390 2.01 16.80 15.00
N GLN A 391 1.18 17.17 14.02
CA GLN A 391 1.25 18.46 13.35
C GLN A 391 1.10 19.62 14.35
N ARG A 392 0.11 19.54 15.25
CA ARG A 392 -0.10 20.59 16.26
C ARG A 392 1.07 20.72 17.23
N ALA A 393 1.69 19.60 17.59
CA ALA A 393 2.89 19.59 18.40
C ALA A 393 4.07 20.29 17.70
N GLN A 394 4.26 20.06 16.41
CA GLN A 394 5.28 20.77 15.62
C GLN A 394 5.04 22.28 15.60
N ILE A 395 3.80 22.72 15.39
CA ILE A 395 3.43 24.14 15.42
C ILE A 395 3.70 24.74 16.82
N LYS A 396 3.32 24.06 17.89
CA LYS A 396 3.58 24.49 19.27
C LYS A 396 5.08 24.57 19.57
N SER A 397 5.85 23.58 19.12
CA SER A 397 7.32 23.58 19.28
C SER A 397 7.96 24.79 18.59
N LYS A 398 7.58 25.08 17.34
CA LYS A 398 8.02 26.29 16.63
C LYS A 398 7.59 27.58 17.36
N HIS A 399 6.42 27.59 17.97
CA HIS A 399 5.90 28.70 18.77
C HIS A 399 6.54 28.78 20.17
N GLN A 400 7.55 27.95 20.47
CA GLN A 400 8.24 27.84 21.77
C GLN A 400 7.36 27.36 22.94
N ASP A 401 6.15 26.83 22.65
CA ASP A 401 5.33 26.12 23.64
C ASP A 401 5.78 24.65 23.74
N LEU A 402 6.96 24.44 24.27
CA LEU A 402 7.58 23.12 24.36
C LEU A 402 6.79 22.15 25.24
N GLN A 403 6.15 22.65 26.32
CA GLN A 403 5.33 21.76 27.17
C GLN A 403 4.06 21.33 26.42
N GLY A 404 3.36 22.25 25.77
CA GLY A 404 2.20 21.91 24.96
C GLY A 404 2.52 21.00 23.78
N ALA A 405 3.73 21.12 23.20
CA ALA A 405 4.22 20.19 22.18
C ALA A 405 4.45 18.77 22.76
N ILE A 406 5.06 18.66 23.93
CA ILE A 406 5.24 17.37 24.64
C ILE A 406 3.90 16.69 24.90
N ASP A 407 2.88 17.45 25.32
CA ASP A 407 1.55 16.90 25.60
C ASP A 407 0.90 16.34 24.32
N ASP A 408 1.01 17.06 23.20
CA ASP A 408 0.48 16.60 21.90
C ASP A 408 1.29 15.42 21.32
N TYR A 409 2.62 15.44 21.36
CA TYR A 409 3.42 14.25 20.99
C TYR A 409 3.10 13.05 21.85
N SER A 410 2.82 13.24 23.14
CA SER A 410 2.40 12.16 24.02
C SER A 410 1.04 11.60 23.62
N LYS A 411 0.13 12.46 23.14
CA LYS A 411 -1.16 12.01 22.61
C LYS A 411 -1.01 11.27 21.27
N THR A 412 -0.11 11.73 20.40
CA THR A 412 0.27 10.99 19.18
C THR A 412 0.71 9.57 19.52
N ILE A 413 1.62 9.43 20.48
CA ILE A 413 2.15 8.13 20.94
C ILE A 413 1.08 7.27 21.62
N GLU A 414 0.14 7.87 22.36
CA GLU A 414 -1.00 7.15 22.95
C GLU A 414 -1.90 6.54 21.87
N LEU A 415 -2.12 7.28 20.76
CA LEU A 415 -2.93 6.83 19.63
C LEU A 415 -2.19 5.86 18.70
N ASN A 416 -0.88 6.01 18.57
CA ASN A 416 0.00 5.16 17.79
C ASN A 416 1.37 5.03 18.47
N ASP A 417 1.59 3.95 19.20
CA ASP A 417 2.80 3.69 19.99
C ASP A 417 4.03 3.35 19.14
N THR A 418 3.88 3.13 17.83
CA THR A 418 4.96 2.96 16.86
C THR A 418 5.27 4.22 16.05
N TYR A 419 4.74 5.37 16.42
CA TYR A 419 5.00 6.65 15.73
C TYR A 419 6.39 7.19 16.08
N LEU A 420 7.43 6.68 15.41
CA LEU A 420 8.85 6.92 15.75
C LEU A 420 9.23 8.40 15.82
N TRP A 421 8.79 9.20 14.85
CA TRP A 421 9.08 10.64 14.83
C TRP A 421 8.47 11.40 16.02
N ALA A 422 7.36 10.94 16.57
CA ALA A 422 6.77 11.57 17.76
C ALA A 422 7.68 11.40 18.98
N TYR A 423 8.31 10.23 19.15
CA TYR A 423 9.31 10.02 20.21
C TYR A 423 10.54 10.92 20.01
N ILE A 424 11.09 10.98 18.78
CA ILE A 424 12.26 11.83 18.47
C ILE A 424 11.96 13.30 18.79
N LYS A 425 10.85 13.83 18.28
CA LYS A 425 10.51 15.25 18.46
C LYS A 425 10.11 15.58 19.91
N ARG A 426 9.49 14.63 20.64
CA ARG A 426 9.24 14.77 22.08
C ARG A 426 10.54 14.79 22.88
N ALA A 427 11.48 13.92 22.55
CA ALA A 427 12.81 13.89 23.16
C ALA A 427 13.60 15.18 22.90
N ASP A 428 13.50 15.76 21.69
CA ASP A 428 14.09 17.07 21.37
C ASP A 428 13.50 18.18 22.27
N CYS A 429 12.18 18.19 22.47
CA CYS A 429 11.52 19.12 23.40
C CYS A 429 11.96 18.90 24.84
N TYR A 430 12.10 17.63 25.31
CA TYR A 430 12.65 17.33 26.64
C TYR A 430 14.09 17.82 26.78
N THR A 431 14.90 17.66 25.75
CA THR A 431 16.30 18.13 25.73
C THR A 431 16.35 19.64 25.86
N ALA A 432 15.53 20.37 25.12
CA ALA A 432 15.43 21.84 25.19
C ALA A 432 14.98 22.33 26.57
N LEU A 433 14.15 21.56 27.28
CA LEU A 433 13.73 21.83 28.66
C LEU A 433 14.71 21.31 29.73
N GLY A 434 15.85 20.72 29.34
CA GLY A 434 16.84 20.17 30.24
C GLY A 434 16.45 18.83 30.93
N ARG A 435 15.38 18.18 30.46
CA ARG A 435 14.85 16.92 31.00
C ARG A 435 15.56 15.71 30.37
N LYS A 436 16.85 15.58 30.62
CA LYS A 436 17.73 14.63 29.92
C LYS A 436 17.30 13.15 30.05
N ASP A 437 16.86 12.72 31.25
CA ASP A 437 16.44 11.32 31.43
C ASP A 437 15.22 10.96 30.60
N ALA A 438 14.24 11.87 30.51
CA ALA A 438 13.06 11.68 29.67
C ALA A 438 13.42 11.64 28.18
N ALA A 439 14.29 12.53 27.73
CA ALA A 439 14.79 12.52 26.35
C ALA A 439 15.52 11.21 26.02
N THR A 440 16.41 10.75 26.91
CA THR A 440 17.13 9.49 26.74
C THR A 440 16.17 8.30 26.66
N ALA A 441 15.12 8.28 27.47
CA ALA A 441 14.11 7.22 27.44
C ALA A 441 13.40 7.14 26.10
N ASP A 442 12.99 8.28 25.52
CA ASP A 442 12.33 8.33 24.23
C ASP A 442 13.26 7.90 23.08
N TYR A 443 14.51 8.38 23.04
CA TYR A 443 15.49 7.91 22.04
C TYR A 443 15.75 6.41 22.13
N ARG A 444 15.86 5.86 23.34
CA ARG A 444 16.00 4.39 23.52
C ARG A 444 14.77 3.64 23.06
N LYS A 445 13.57 4.19 23.27
CA LYS A 445 12.32 3.55 22.84
C LYS A 445 12.23 3.41 21.33
N VAL A 446 12.70 4.41 20.55
CA VAL A 446 12.79 4.30 19.08
C VAL A 446 13.67 3.12 18.67
N ILE A 447 14.85 2.98 19.30
CA ILE A 447 15.77 1.89 18.99
C ILE A 447 15.14 0.53 19.36
N GLU A 448 14.49 0.44 20.52
CA GLU A 448 13.80 -0.78 20.99
C GLU A 448 12.71 -1.21 20.01
N ILE A 449 11.80 -0.30 19.61
CA ILE A 449 10.72 -0.60 18.66
C ILE A 449 11.28 -1.16 17.34
N LEU A 450 12.30 -0.52 16.78
CA LEU A 450 12.87 -0.96 15.51
C LEU A 450 13.60 -2.30 15.62
N GLN A 451 14.28 -2.55 16.76
CA GLN A 451 14.94 -3.84 17.02
C GLN A 451 13.94 -4.98 17.24
N GLU A 452 12.81 -4.73 17.92
CA GLU A 452 11.76 -5.72 18.12
C GLU A 452 11.11 -6.16 16.79
N HIS A 453 11.09 -5.28 15.79
CA HIS A 453 10.53 -5.56 14.45
C HIS A 453 11.59 -5.97 13.42
N ASP A 454 12.86 -6.12 13.80
CA ASP A 454 14.00 -6.35 12.89
C ASP A 454 14.02 -5.35 11.71
N ALA A 455 13.69 -4.10 12.02
CA ALA A 455 13.56 -3.02 11.03
C ALA A 455 14.70 -2.02 11.16
N THR A 456 14.99 -1.34 10.04
CA THR A 456 15.92 -0.21 9.99
C THR A 456 15.19 1.01 9.46
N ASP A 457 15.36 2.13 10.15
CA ASP A 457 14.77 3.41 9.77
C ASP A 457 15.71 4.55 10.17
N ILE A 458 15.67 5.66 9.44
CA ILE A 458 16.55 6.81 9.69
C ILE A 458 16.35 7.43 11.08
N THR A 459 15.18 7.28 11.69
CA THR A 459 14.93 7.71 13.07
C THR A 459 15.82 7.02 14.09
N MET A 460 16.25 5.77 13.81
CA MET A 460 17.24 5.08 14.63
C MET A 460 18.60 5.80 14.60
N ALA A 461 19.00 6.34 13.43
CA ALA A 461 20.23 7.13 13.32
C ALA A 461 20.13 8.45 14.09
N TYR A 462 18.97 9.11 14.04
CA TYR A 462 18.67 10.29 14.88
C TYR A 462 18.77 9.97 16.37
N ALA A 463 18.20 8.86 16.80
CA ALA A 463 18.24 8.41 18.20
C ALA A 463 19.68 8.13 18.66
N TYR A 464 20.46 7.34 17.91
CA TYR A 464 21.86 7.06 18.21
C TYR A 464 22.70 8.34 18.26
N GLN A 465 22.52 9.23 17.28
CA GLN A 465 23.23 10.51 17.23
C GLN A 465 22.95 11.32 18.50
N SER A 466 21.68 11.43 18.92
CA SER A 466 21.26 12.20 20.10
C SER A 466 21.74 11.58 21.41
N LEU A 467 21.97 10.26 21.45
CA LEU A 467 22.58 9.55 22.56
C LEU A 467 24.12 9.63 22.56
N GLY A 468 24.74 10.22 21.52
CA GLY A 468 26.20 10.30 21.37
C GLY A 468 26.83 9.03 20.80
N GLU A 469 26.04 8.09 20.30
CA GLU A 469 26.46 6.79 19.77
C GLU A 469 26.72 6.90 18.25
N GLN A 470 27.76 7.67 17.88
CA GLN A 470 28.00 8.06 16.48
C GLN A 470 28.30 6.88 15.55
N GLU A 471 28.99 5.83 16.02
CA GLU A 471 29.30 4.66 15.18
C GLU A 471 28.04 3.93 14.77
N GLN A 472 27.09 3.75 15.69
CA GLN A 472 25.81 3.11 15.42
C GLN A 472 24.95 3.97 14.47
N ALA A 473 24.95 5.30 14.67
CA ALA A 473 24.25 6.21 13.77
C ALA A 473 24.77 6.11 12.33
N LEU A 474 26.08 6.08 12.12
CA LEU A 474 26.69 5.93 10.79
C LEU A 474 26.42 4.55 10.17
N ALA A 475 26.44 3.49 10.97
CA ALA A 475 26.09 2.15 10.49
C ALA A 475 24.61 2.07 10.06
N THR A 476 23.72 2.70 10.82
CA THR A 476 22.29 2.80 10.44
C THR A 476 22.09 3.56 9.15
N ILE A 477 22.77 4.72 8.97
CA ILE A 477 22.70 5.49 7.72
C ILE A 477 23.12 4.62 6.52
N ALA A 478 24.24 3.88 6.65
CA ALA A 478 24.70 3.02 5.56
C ALA A 478 23.68 1.94 5.20
N LYS A 479 23.02 1.34 6.18
CA LYS A 479 21.98 0.34 5.96
C LYS A 479 20.73 0.94 5.32
N CYS A 480 20.28 2.12 5.76
CA CYS A 480 19.16 2.82 5.14
C CYS A 480 19.41 3.12 3.65
N ILE A 481 20.63 3.57 3.30
CA ILE A 481 21.01 3.82 1.90
C ILE A 481 21.03 2.53 1.07
N GLU A 482 21.47 1.40 1.66
CA GLU A 482 21.45 0.10 0.98
C GLU A 482 20.02 -0.39 0.72
N GLU A 483 19.10 -0.15 1.66
CA GLU A 483 17.69 -0.57 1.56
C GLU A 483 16.87 0.32 0.61
N ASP A 484 17.11 1.63 0.59
CA ASP A 484 16.39 2.60 -0.26
C ASP A 484 17.34 3.68 -0.81
N PRO A 485 18.14 3.36 -1.85
CA PRO A 485 19.12 4.27 -2.42
C PRO A 485 18.51 5.43 -3.23
N ASP A 486 17.21 5.39 -3.51
CA ASP A 486 16.58 6.36 -4.41
C ASP A 486 15.65 7.37 -3.72
N SER A 487 15.42 7.23 -2.42
CA SER A 487 14.55 8.13 -1.65
C SER A 487 15.17 9.51 -1.44
N ALA A 488 14.52 10.54 -1.98
CA ALA A 488 14.90 11.94 -1.78
C ALA A 488 14.77 12.37 -0.31
N GLU A 489 13.73 11.91 0.36
CA GLU A 489 13.42 12.15 1.78
C GLU A 489 14.48 11.53 2.70
N LEU A 490 14.97 10.34 2.34
CA LEU A 490 16.03 9.68 3.09
C LEU A 490 17.31 10.52 3.08
N TYR A 491 17.76 10.97 1.90
CA TYR A 491 18.97 11.79 1.81
C TYR A 491 18.81 13.16 2.49
N TYR A 492 17.61 13.74 2.45
CA TYR A 492 17.31 14.92 3.25
C TYR A 492 17.46 14.64 4.76
N SER A 493 16.85 13.56 5.26
CA SER A 493 16.94 13.15 6.67
C SER A 493 18.37 12.83 7.08
N ILE A 494 19.16 12.16 6.23
CA ILE A 494 20.60 11.91 6.45
C ILE A 494 21.36 13.24 6.57
N SER A 495 21.04 14.23 5.73
CA SER A 495 21.61 15.58 5.84
C SER A 495 21.37 16.17 7.23
N GLY A 496 20.16 16.03 7.79
CA GLY A 496 19.82 16.44 9.15
C GLY A 496 20.65 15.73 10.23
N VAL A 497 20.83 14.40 10.13
CA VAL A 497 21.68 13.64 11.08
C VAL A 497 23.12 14.15 11.03
N TYR A 498 23.70 14.36 9.85
CA TYR A 498 25.04 14.93 9.71
C TYR A 498 25.11 16.39 10.20
N GLY A 499 24.04 17.17 10.02
CA GLY A 499 23.92 18.52 10.57
C GLY A 499 24.01 18.53 12.10
N ARG A 500 23.24 17.68 12.77
CA ARG A 500 23.31 17.47 14.24
C ARG A 500 24.70 17.00 14.71
N MET A 501 25.43 16.24 13.88
CA MET A 501 26.81 15.83 14.17
C MET A 501 27.84 16.96 13.95
N GLY A 502 27.45 18.10 13.39
CA GLY A 502 28.35 19.17 12.97
C GLY A 502 29.21 18.83 11.76
N LYS A 503 28.86 17.78 11.00
CA LYS A 503 29.58 17.30 9.80
C LYS A 503 29.09 18.03 8.56
N THR A 504 29.47 19.30 8.42
CA THR A 504 28.97 20.24 7.42
C THR A 504 29.08 19.75 5.97
N GLU A 505 30.22 19.15 5.58
CA GLU A 505 30.43 18.67 4.20
C GLU A 505 29.50 17.52 3.86
N GLN A 506 29.38 16.52 4.76
CA GLN A 506 28.49 15.38 4.55
C GLN A 506 27.01 15.82 4.55
N ALA A 507 26.63 16.77 5.38
CA ALA A 507 25.29 17.34 5.38
C ALA A 507 24.96 18.00 4.02
N LEU A 508 25.87 18.83 3.49
CA LEU A 508 25.72 19.48 2.18
C LEU A 508 25.65 18.48 1.02
N ASP A 509 26.51 17.46 1.03
CA ASP A 509 26.52 16.46 -0.02
C ASP A 509 25.22 15.67 -0.07
N ASN A 510 24.71 15.24 1.09
CA ASN A 510 23.43 14.55 1.15
C ASN A 510 22.24 15.44 0.79
N LEU A 511 22.27 16.73 1.18
CA LEU A 511 21.26 17.69 0.76
C LEU A 511 21.25 17.90 -0.77
N ARG A 512 22.44 17.91 -1.41
CA ARG A 512 22.55 17.98 -2.87
C ARG A 512 21.91 16.74 -3.52
N ILE A 513 22.23 15.54 -3.01
CA ILE A 513 21.65 14.29 -3.51
C ILE A 513 20.11 14.31 -3.34
N ALA A 514 19.60 14.78 -2.21
CA ALA A 514 18.16 14.92 -2.00
C ALA A 514 17.52 15.81 -3.08
N PHE A 515 18.13 16.96 -3.41
CA PHE A 515 17.63 17.83 -4.49
C PHE A 515 17.74 17.19 -5.87
N GLU A 516 18.83 16.46 -6.16
CA GLU A 516 18.99 15.72 -7.42
C GLU A 516 17.91 14.65 -7.59
N LYS A 517 17.48 14.06 -6.49
CA LYS A 517 16.40 13.07 -6.44
C LYS A 517 14.99 13.68 -6.36
N GLY A 518 14.86 15.01 -6.31
CA GLY A 518 13.58 15.71 -6.41
C GLY A 518 13.03 16.32 -5.11
N TYR A 519 13.76 16.27 -3.99
CA TYR A 519 13.33 16.94 -2.77
C TYR A 519 13.23 18.46 -2.97
N ASN A 520 12.09 19.08 -2.63
CA ASN A 520 11.81 20.47 -2.97
C ASN A 520 11.11 21.30 -1.87
N SER A 521 11.02 20.80 -0.65
CA SER A 521 10.37 21.50 0.48
C SER A 521 11.27 22.59 1.08
N PHE A 522 11.56 23.63 0.30
CA PHE A 522 12.55 24.67 0.66
C PHE A 522 12.20 25.44 1.92
N SER A 523 10.94 25.77 2.16
CA SER A 523 10.51 26.45 3.38
C SER A 523 10.81 25.61 4.62
N PHE A 524 10.62 24.29 4.52
CA PHE A 524 10.94 23.35 5.59
C PHE A 524 12.45 23.29 5.83
N ILE A 525 13.25 23.15 4.75
CA ILE A 525 14.72 23.10 4.81
C ILE A 525 15.30 24.33 5.49
N GLU A 526 14.80 25.53 5.14
CA GLU A 526 15.31 26.81 5.67
C GLU A 526 14.99 27.00 7.15
N GLN A 527 13.92 26.36 7.64
CA GLN A 527 13.46 26.44 9.02
C GLN A 527 13.93 25.25 9.88
N ASP A 528 14.50 24.20 9.27
CA ASP A 528 14.89 22.99 9.98
C ASP A 528 16.11 23.22 10.87
N ASP A 529 15.92 23.06 12.17
CA ASP A 529 16.98 23.24 13.18
C ASP A 529 18.08 22.18 13.06
N ASP A 530 17.82 21.03 12.48
CA ASP A 530 18.81 19.99 12.23
C ASP A 530 19.86 20.47 11.22
N LEU A 531 19.48 21.42 10.34
CA LEU A 531 20.36 22.05 9.36
C LEU A 531 20.87 23.44 9.79
N ALA A 532 20.63 23.84 11.03
CA ALA A 532 21.05 25.16 11.54
C ALA A 532 22.55 25.43 11.34
N VAL A 533 23.39 24.42 11.45
CA VAL A 533 24.84 24.52 11.23
C VAL A 533 25.21 24.95 9.79
N LEU A 534 24.30 24.74 8.83
CA LEU A 534 24.50 25.08 7.42
C LEU A 534 24.04 26.49 7.06
N ARG A 535 23.16 27.13 7.84
CA ARG A 535 22.48 28.40 7.46
C ARG A 535 23.43 29.53 7.06
N ASP A 536 24.61 29.61 7.70
CA ASP A 536 25.63 30.62 7.38
C ASP A 536 26.67 30.16 6.35
N ASN A 537 26.60 28.92 5.91
CA ASN A 537 27.55 28.38 4.93
C ASN A 537 27.24 28.94 3.53
N PRO A 538 28.25 29.56 2.83
CA PRO A 538 28.03 30.10 1.49
C PRO A 538 27.64 29.04 0.44
N GLN A 539 28.14 27.80 0.56
CA GLN A 539 27.79 26.69 -0.36
C GLN A 539 26.34 26.26 -0.17
N TYR A 540 25.84 26.21 1.07
CA TYR A 540 24.44 25.96 1.37
C TYR A 540 23.54 27.01 0.73
N LYS A 541 23.85 28.31 0.94
CA LYS A 541 23.07 29.41 0.34
C LYS A 541 23.04 29.33 -1.18
N ALA A 542 24.19 29.05 -1.81
CA ALA A 542 24.27 28.87 -3.26
C ALA A 542 23.46 27.65 -3.75
N LEU A 543 23.54 26.54 -3.03
CA LEU A 543 22.79 25.30 -3.34
C LEU A 543 21.29 25.55 -3.30
N ILE A 544 20.78 26.13 -2.20
CA ILE A 544 19.35 26.49 -2.05
C ILE A 544 18.90 27.42 -3.18
N GLN A 545 19.68 28.49 -3.45
CA GLN A 545 19.36 29.44 -4.50
C GLN A 545 19.28 28.78 -5.88
N GLN A 546 20.25 27.96 -6.23
CA GLN A 546 20.31 27.23 -7.50
C GLN A 546 19.07 26.38 -7.73
N TYR A 547 18.66 25.61 -6.72
CA TYR A 547 17.53 24.71 -6.87
C TYR A 547 16.18 25.42 -6.79
N LYS A 548 16.06 26.48 -5.98
CA LYS A 548 14.89 27.37 -6.00
C LYS A 548 14.67 27.99 -7.38
N GLU A 549 15.75 28.48 -8.03
CA GLU A 549 15.68 29.03 -9.39
C GLU A 549 15.28 27.95 -10.41
N LYS A 550 15.83 26.75 -10.29
CA LYS A 550 15.52 25.61 -11.17
C LYS A 550 14.02 25.26 -11.18
N ILE A 551 13.37 25.24 -10.02
CA ILE A 551 11.93 24.94 -9.92
C ILE A 551 11.06 26.20 -10.00
N GLY A 552 11.66 27.38 -10.09
CA GLY A 552 10.96 28.66 -10.14
C GLY A 552 10.24 29.05 -8.86
N TYR A 553 10.83 28.71 -7.71
CA TYR A 553 10.31 29.07 -6.41
C TYR A 553 10.18 30.59 -6.24
N LYS A 554 9.05 31.06 -5.70
CA LYS A 554 8.80 32.50 -5.48
C LYS A 554 9.62 32.94 -4.28
N MET A 555 10.62 33.78 -4.54
CA MET A 555 11.42 34.37 -3.47
C MET A 555 10.58 35.37 -2.65
N PRO A 556 10.67 35.35 -1.31
CA PRO A 556 10.07 36.41 -0.49
C PRO A 556 10.60 37.80 -0.95
N GLN A 557 9.70 38.76 -1.12
CA GLN A 557 10.07 40.16 -1.46
C GLN A 557 10.68 40.88 -0.27
#